data_fee98350f4b8fbef3591dd7ea8047d0f
#
_entry.id   fee98350f4b8fbef3591dd7ea8047d0f
#
_cell.length_a   1.000
_cell.length_b   1.000
_cell.length_c   1.000
_cell.angle_alpha   90.00
_cell.angle_beta   90.00
_cell.angle_gamma   90.00
#
_symmetry.space_group_name_H-M   'P 1'
#
loop_
_entity.id
_entity.type
_entity.pdbx_description
1 polymer ?
#
loop_
_entity_poly.entity_id
_entity_poly.type
_entity_poly.pdbx_seq_one_letter_code
_entity_poly.pdbx_strand_id
1 'polypeptide(L)'
;MDKIDEIMSKFISELGYKEAFEMFLKISSGKKLRSKLLLKIAGESEISLKLCAIIELIHLASLLHDDVIDEANIRRGKPSINALFGSKNSVMLGDILYSKAYFELTKFNPSIAAIISDAVSKLSIGEMMD
;
A
#
# COMPACT_ATOMS: atom_id res chain seq x y z
N MET A 1 6.20 -0.28 -16.60
CA MET A 1 5.53 -0.64 -15.34
C MET A 1 5.88 -2.08 -15.00
N ASP A 2 6.27 -2.38 -13.78
CA ASP A 2 6.58 -3.75 -13.42
C ASP A 2 5.30 -4.55 -13.10
N LYS A 3 5.46 -5.87 -12.95
CA LYS A 3 4.34 -6.77 -12.70
C LYS A 3 3.61 -6.47 -11.39
N ILE A 4 4.33 -6.00 -10.39
CA ILE A 4 3.76 -5.66 -9.08
C ILE A 4 2.83 -4.45 -9.22
N ASP A 5 3.27 -3.42 -9.94
CA ASP A 5 2.45 -2.23 -10.18
C ASP A 5 1.17 -2.59 -10.95
N GLU A 6 1.27 -3.49 -11.92
CA GLU A 6 0.10 -3.96 -12.67
C GLU A 6 -0.91 -4.65 -11.75
N ILE A 7 -0.43 -5.50 -10.85
CA ILE A 7 -1.30 -6.21 -9.90
C ILE A 7 -1.96 -5.22 -8.93
N MET A 8 -1.19 -4.27 -8.40
CA MET A 8 -1.72 -3.23 -7.51
C MET A 8 -2.83 -2.43 -8.21
N SER A 9 -2.57 -1.99 -9.44
CA SER A 9 -3.56 -1.24 -10.23
C SER A 9 -4.82 -2.05 -10.48
N LYS A 10 -4.66 -3.34 -10.78
CA LYS A 10 -5.79 -4.23 -10.97
C LYS A 10 -6.63 -4.36 -9.70
N PHE A 11 -5.98 -4.53 -8.54
CA PHE A 11 -6.67 -4.62 -7.26
C PHE A 11 -7.54 -3.39 -7.01
N ILE A 12 -6.98 -2.20 -7.22
CA ILE A 12 -7.71 -0.96 -6.96
C ILE A 12 -8.82 -0.74 -8.00
N SER A 13 -8.57 -1.08 -9.26
CA SER A 13 -9.59 -0.97 -10.30
C SER A 13 -10.81 -1.87 -10.02
N GLU A 14 -10.60 -3.02 -9.38
CA GLU A 14 -11.67 -3.96 -9.05
C GLU A 14 -12.69 -3.40 -8.05
N LEU A 15 -12.32 -2.35 -7.31
CA LEU A 15 -13.22 -1.71 -6.36
C LEU A 15 -14.33 -0.90 -7.05
N GLY A 16 -14.14 -0.54 -8.32
CA GLY A 16 -15.17 0.12 -9.12
C GLY A 16 -15.42 1.59 -8.77
N TYR A 17 -14.52 2.24 -8.04
CA TYR A 17 -14.65 3.67 -7.72
C TYR A 17 -13.55 4.45 -8.44
N LYS A 18 -13.95 5.12 -9.52
CA LYS A 18 -13.03 5.80 -10.44
C LYS A 18 -12.15 6.83 -9.75
N GLU A 19 -12.72 7.62 -8.85
CA GLU A 19 -12.00 8.71 -8.17
C GLU A 19 -10.85 8.16 -7.32
N ALA A 20 -11.08 7.06 -6.60
CA ALA A 20 -10.02 6.42 -5.81
C ALA A 20 -8.93 5.87 -6.72
N PHE A 21 -9.29 5.27 -7.85
CA PHE A 21 -8.32 4.75 -8.81
C PHE A 21 -7.45 5.87 -9.39
N GLU A 22 -8.08 6.98 -9.77
CA GLU A 22 -7.35 8.14 -10.30
C GLU A 22 -6.38 8.73 -9.27
N MET A 23 -6.80 8.85 -8.01
CA MET A 23 -5.91 9.29 -6.93
C MET A 23 -4.77 8.30 -6.71
N PHE A 24 -5.07 7.00 -6.74
CA PHE A 24 -4.06 5.96 -6.59
C PHE A 24 -2.96 6.09 -7.66
N LEU A 25 -3.34 6.38 -8.89
CA LEU A 25 -2.36 6.55 -9.99
C LEU A 25 -1.44 7.76 -9.80
N LYS A 26 -1.80 8.70 -8.94
CA LYS A 26 -0.97 9.87 -8.63
C LYS A 26 0.04 9.60 -7.52
N ILE A 27 -0.02 8.46 -6.84
CA ILE A 27 0.94 8.13 -5.78
C ILE A 27 2.31 7.87 -6.42
N SER A 28 3.35 8.51 -5.89
CA SER A 28 4.72 8.29 -6.36
C SER A 28 5.18 6.89 -5.97
N SER A 29 5.62 6.10 -6.95
CA SER A 29 6.16 4.77 -6.66
C SER A 29 7.58 4.89 -6.11
N GLY A 30 7.95 3.98 -5.21
CA GLY A 30 9.28 3.90 -4.64
C GLY A 30 10.10 2.77 -5.26
N LYS A 31 11.20 2.43 -4.59
CA LYS A 31 12.15 1.41 -5.07
C LYS A 31 11.65 -0.02 -4.85
N LYS A 32 10.57 -0.20 -4.10
CA LYS A 32 9.99 -1.51 -3.79
C LYS A 32 10.99 -2.48 -3.15
N LEU A 33 11.77 -1.98 -2.19
CA LEU A 33 12.80 -2.79 -1.53
C LEU A 33 12.23 -4.00 -0.80
N ARG A 34 11.05 -3.87 -0.17
CA ARG A 34 10.36 -4.98 0.50
C ARG A 34 10.02 -6.10 -0.48
N SER A 35 9.49 -5.72 -1.63
CA SER A 35 9.16 -6.67 -2.69
C SER A 35 10.38 -7.34 -3.26
N LYS A 36 11.45 -6.60 -3.50
CA LYS A 36 12.71 -7.15 -4.01
C LYS A 36 13.27 -8.18 -3.04
N LEU A 37 13.24 -7.91 -1.74
CA LEU A 37 13.69 -8.84 -0.73
C LEU A 37 12.82 -10.10 -0.71
N LEU A 38 11.50 -9.95 -0.74
CA LEU A 38 10.58 -11.08 -0.73
C LEU A 38 10.81 -11.99 -1.94
N LEU A 39 10.93 -11.42 -3.13
CA LEU A 39 11.15 -12.18 -4.36
C LEU A 39 12.51 -12.87 -4.36
N LYS A 40 13.52 -12.27 -3.73
CA LYS A 40 14.84 -12.88 -3.61
C LYS A 40 14.81 -14.12 -2.73
N ILE A 41 13.98 -14.11 -1.68
CA ILE A 41 13.85 -15.23 -0.74
C ILE A 41 12.93 -16.31 -1.30
N ALA A 42 11.74 -15.91 -1.79
CA ALA A 42 10.67 -16.83 -2.19
C ALA A 42 10.69 -17.23 -3.67
N GLY A 43 11.42 -16.48 -4.49
CA GLY A 43 11.38 -16.65 -5.94
C GLY A 43 10.16 -15.98 -6.56
N GLU A 44 10.22 -15.75 -7.87
CA GLU A 44 9.13 -15.13 -8.60
C GLU A 44 8.07 -16.17 -8.98
N SER A 45 6.83 -15.93 -8.57
CA SER A 45 5.68 -16.73 -8.94
C SER A 45 4.45 -15.85 -8.92
N GLU A 46 3.33 -16.33 -9.43
CA GLU A 46 2.08 -15.58 -9.37
C GLU A 46 1.69 -15.27 -7.92
N ILE A 47 1.88 -16.24 -7.02
CA ILE A 47 1.56 -16.08 -5.60
C ILE A 47 2.47 -15.04 -4.94
N SER A 48 3.79 -15.14 -5.16
CA SER A 48 4.73 -14.20 -4.55
C SER A 48 4.57 -12.78 -5.09
N LEU A 49 4.24 -12.62 -6.38
CA LEU A 49 3.99 -11.30 -6.96
C LEU A 49 2.72 -10.67 -6.37
N LYS A 50 1.65 -11.45 -6.16
CA LYS A 50 0.44 -10.95 -5.50
C LYS A 50 0.72 -10.54 -4.07
N LEU A 51 1.51 -11.32 -3.35
CA LEU A 51 1.87 -10.98 -1.97
C LEU A 51 2.70 -9.70 -1.92
N CYS A 52 3.62 -9.51 -2.87
CA CYS A 52 4.36 -8.25 -3.00
C CYS A 52 3.41 -7.07 -3.22
N ALA A 53 2.42 -7.22 -4.10
CA ALA A 53 1.45 -6.16 -4.35
C ALA A 53 0.67 -5.80 -3.09
N ILE A 54 0.25 -6.79 -2.30
CA ILE A 54 -0.44 -6.59 -1.03
C ILE A 54 0.44 -5.80 -0.06
N ILE A 55 1.69 -6.20 0.10
CA ILE A 55 2.65 -5.54 0.99
C ILE A 55 2.89 -4.10 0.55
N GLU A 56 3.04 -3.86 -0.75
CA GLU A 56 3.24 -2.49 -1.25
C GLU A 56 1.99 -1.62 -1.06
N LEU A 57 0.79 -2.16 -1.21
CA LEU A 57 -0.43 -1.41 -0.91
C LEU A 57 -0.49 -1.00 0.56
N ILE A 58 -0.15 -1.90 1.47
CA ILE A 58 -0.10 -1.60 2.91
C ILE A 58 0.93 -0.50 3.18
N HIS A 59 2.10 -0.59 2.55
CA HIS A 59 3.12 0.44 2.70
C HIS A 59 2.66 1.80 2.18
N LEU A 60 2.06 1.85 0.99
CA LEU A 60 1.54 3.09 0.44
C LEU A 60 0.45 3.69 1.31
N ALA A 61 -0.42 2.85 1.88
CA ALA A 61 -1.46 3.30 2.81
C ALA A 61 -0.83 3.99 4.02
N SER A 62 0.23 3.40 4.58
CA SER A 62 0.93 4.01 5.72
C SER A 62 1.54 5.36 5.36
N LEU A 63 2.11 5.49 4.16
CA LEU A 63 2.68 6.75 3.70
C LEU A 63 1.61 7.84 3.53
N LEU A 64 0.42 7.46 3.02
CA LEU A 64 -0.68 8.42 2.88
C LEU A 64 -1.13 8.97 4.23
N HIS A 65 -1.22 8.11 5.24
CA HIS A 65 -1.58 8.52 6.59
C HIS A 65 -0.47 9.35 7.25
N ASP A 66 0.78 8.94 7.10
CA ASP A 66 1.93 9.66 7.67
C ASP A 66 2.04 11.07 7.11
N ASP A 67 1.80 11.25 5.80
CA ASP A 67 1.86 12.58 5.19
C ASP A 67 0.81 13.53 5.77
N VAL A 68 -0.35 13.02 6.14
CA VAL A 68 -1.39 13.83 6.81
C VAL A 68 -0.95 14.15 8.24
N ILE A 69 -0.49 13.14 8.99
CA ILE A 69 -0.05 13.31 10.38
C ILE A 69 1.09 14.31 10.48
N ASP A 70 2.05 14.24 9.55
CA ASP A 70 3.23 15.09 9.54
C ASP A 70 3.01 16.42 8.79
N GLU A 71 1.80 16.62 8.24
CA GLU A 71 1.46 17.80 7.43
C GLU A 71 2.44 17.99 6.26
N ALA A 72 2.89 16.89 5.67
CA ALA A 72 3.84 16.89 4.58
C ALA A 72 3.17 17.26 3.26
N ASN A 73 3.68 18.27 2.57
CA ASN A 73 3.14 18.72 1.29
C ASN A 73 3.88 18.13 0.10
N ILE A 74 5.04 17.54 0.33
CA ILE A 74 5.90 16.99 -0.72
C ILE A 74 6.36 15.60 -0.33
N ARG A 75 6.32 14.67 -1.31
CA ARG A 75 6.88 13.34 -1.19
C ARG A 75 7.63 12.98 -2.47
N ARG A 76 8.90 12.59 -2.33
CA ARG A 76 9.78 12.25 -3.45
C ARG A 76 9.83 13.34 -4.52
N GLY A 77 9.90 14.60 -4.08
CA GLY A 77 10.00 15.75 -4.96
C GLY A 77 8.71 16.14 -5.67
N LYS A 78 7.59 15.51 -5.35
CA LYS A 78 6.28 15.79 -5.94
C LYS A 78 5.28 16.14 -4.86
N PRO A 79 4.19 16.85 -5.19
CA PRO A 79 3.14 17.12 -4.21
C PRO A 79 2.58 15.81 -3.65
N SER A 80 2.38 15.77 -2.33
CA SER A 80 1.75 14.63 -1.67
C SER A 80 0.27 14.55 -2.06
N ILE A 81 -0.35 13.39 -1.83
CA ILE A 81 -1.78 13.21 -2.11
C ILE A 81 -2.62 14.18 -1.29
N ASN A 82 -2.27 14.40 -0.02
CA ASN A 82 -3.01 15.38 0.80
C ASN A 82 -2.84 16.81 0.30
N ALA A 83 -1.71 17.15 -0.31
CA ALA A 83 -1.53 18.47 -0.93
C ALA A 83 -2.38 18.63 -2.19
N LEU A 84 -2.55 17.56 -2.98
CA LEU A 84 -3.32 17.58 -4.22
C LEU A 84 -4.82 17.46 -3.99
N PHE A 85 -5.25 16.58 -3.08
CA PHE A 85 -6.66 16.20 -2.94
C PHE A 85 -7.25 16.47 -1.55
N GLY A 86 -6.46 16.99 -0.63
CA GLY A 86 -6.88 17.28 0.74
C GLY A 86 -6.65 16.12 1.70
N SER A 87 -6.55 16.45 2.98
CA SER A 87 -6.23 15.47 4.04
C SER A 87 -7.28 14.38 4.18
N LYS A 88 -8.56 14.75 4.10
CA LYS A 88 -9.64 13.77 4.18
C LYS A 88 -9.51 12.69 3.11
N ASN A 89 -9.28 13.10 1.86
CA ASN A 89 -9.15 12.16 0.75
C ASN A 89 -7.91 11.29 0.88
N SER A 90 -6.82 11.84 1.39
CA SER A 90 -5.60 11.06 1.63
C SER A 90 -5.83 9.98 2.68
N VAL A 91 -6.48 10.33 3.80
CA VAL A 91 -6.80 9.36 4.86
C VAL A 91 -7.72 8.27 4.31
N MET A 92 -8.77 8.66 3.60
CA MET A 92 -9.74 7.70 3.06
C MET A 92 -9.12 6.79 2.00
N LEU A 93 -8.25 7.33 1.15
CA LEU A 93 -7.54 6.49 0.17
C LEU A 93 -6.64 5.49 0.89
N GLY A 94 -5.94 5.91 1.95
CA GLY A 94 -5.14 5.00 2.77
C GLY A 94 -6.00 3.87 3.34
N ASP A 95 -7.17 4.18 3.85
CA ASP A 95 -8.11 3.17 4.36
C ASP A 95 -8.55 2.20 3.26
N ILE A 96 -8.80 2.72 2.07
CA ILE A 96 -9.17 1.90 0.90
C ILE A 96 -8.04 0.93 0.56
N LEU A 97 -6.79 1.41 0.51
CA LEU A 97 -5.64 0.56 0.21
C LEU A 97 -5.43 -0.52 1.27
N TYR A 98 -5.54 -0.16 2.55
CA TYR A 98 -5.46 -1.14 3.64
C TYR A 98 -6.55 -2.20 3.50
N SER A 99 -7.79 -1.77 3.33
CA SER A 99 -8.94 -2.68 3.28
C SER A 99 -8.83 -3.64 2.10
N LYS A 100 -8.47 -3.13 0.92
CA LYS A 100 -8.30 -3.98 -0.26
C LYS A 100 -7.15 -4.96 -0.09
N ALA A 101 -6.04 -4.52 0.48
CA ALA A 101 -4.89 -5.39 0.75
C ALA A 101 -5.29 -6.53 1.69
N TYR A 102 -6.00 -6.24 2.79
CA TYR A 102 -6.45 -7.27 3.72
C TYR A 102 -7.46 -8.20 3.08
N PHE A 103 -8.36 -7.69 2.23
CA PHE A 103 -9.29 -8.54 1.50
C PHE A 103 -8.54 -9.53 0.61
N GLU A 104 -7.55 -9.07 -0.16
CA GLU A 104 -6.75 -9.96 -1.00
C GLU A 104 -5.95 -10.95 -0.15
N LEU A 105 -5.50 -10.52 1.02
CA LEU A 105 -4.75 -11.36 1.95
C LEU A 105 -5.57 -12.54 2.44
N THR A 106 -6.90 -12.42 2.55
CA THR A 106 -7.78 -13.52 2.97
C THR A 106 -7.76 -14.69 2.00
N LYS A 107 -7.31 -14.48 0.77
CA LYS A 107 -7.20 -15.53 -0.24
C LYS A 107 -5.94 -16.38 -0.06
N PHE A 108 -5.08 -16.02 0.86
CA PHE A 108 -3.86 -16.73 1.17
C PHE A 108 -4.06 -17.66 2.36
N ASN A 109 -3.07 -18.51 2.61
CA ASN A 109 -3.01 -19.36 3.79
C ASN A 109 -3.18 -18.52 5.07
N PRO A 110 -4.00 -18.95 6.04
CA PRO A 110 -4.21 -18.19 7.28
C PRO A 110 -2.94 -17.85 8.04
N SER A 111 -1.89 -18.68 7.98
CA SER A 111 -0.62 -18.39 8.64
C SER A 111 0.06 -17.16 8.04
N ILE A 112 0.01 -17.01 6.72
CA ILE A 112 0.58 -15.85 6.02
C ILE A 112 -0.20 -14.59 6.40
N ALA A 113 -1.52 -14.67 6.39
CA ALA A 113 -2.39 -13.56 6.78
C ALA A 113 -2.12 -13.10 8.21
N ALA A 114 -1.96 -14.06 9.13
CA ALA A 114 -1.68 -13.76 10.54
C ALA A 114 -0.33 -13.08 10.70
N ILE A 115 0.71 -13.57 10.03
CA ILE A 115 2.06 -13.00 10.13
C ILE A 115 2.07 -11.54 9.64
N ILE A 116 1.45 -11.28 8.49
CA ILE A 116 1.44 -9.94 7.91
C ILE A 116 0.61 -8.99 8.76
N SER A 117 -0.57 -9.40 9.19
CA SER A 117 -1.45 -8.56 10.02
C SER A 117 -0.79 -8.21 11.35
N ASP A 118 -0.13 -9.18 11.98
CA ASP A 118 0.61 -8.94 13.22
C ASP A 118 1.76 -7.96 13.02
N ALA A 119 2.51 -8.11 11.92
CA ALA A 119 3.62 -7.20 11.60
C ALA A 119 3.11 -5.76 11.41
N VAL A 120 1.98 -5.58 10.72
CA VAL A 120 1.39 -4.25 10.51
C VAL A 120 0.96 -3.63 11.83
N SER A 121 0.34 -4.42 12.72
CA SER A 121 -0.04 -3.95 14.05
C SER A 121 1.16 -3.46 14.85
N LYS A 122 2.27 -4.20 14.80
CA LYS A 122 3.49 -3.84 15.51
C LYS A 122 4.14 -2.58 14.96
N LEU A 123 4.11 -2.40 13.64
CA LEU A 123 4.60 -1.18 13.01
C LEU A 123 3.77 0.02 13.42
N SER A 124 2.45 -0.13 13.49
CA SER A 124 1.54 0.94 13.91
C SER A 124 1.79 1.35 15.38
N ILE A 125 2.02 0.36 16.24
CA ILE A 125 2.38 0.62 17.65
C ILE A 125 3.71 1.38 17.71
N GLY A 126 4.69 0.98 16.89
CA GLY A 126 5.97 1.68 16.81
C GLY A 126 5.82 3.15 16.45
N GLU A 127 4.94 3.47 15.51
CA GLU A 127 4.64 4.85 15.12
C GLU A 127 4.05 5.65 16.27
N MET A 128 3.19 5.04 17.10
CA MET A 128 2.62 5.72 18.27
C MET A 128 3.66 6.02 19.34
N MET A 129 4.71 5.21 19.41
CA MET A 129 5.77 5.35 20.42
C MET A 129 6.77 6.46 20.09
N ASP A 130 6.79 6.91 18.84
CA ASP A 130 7.71 7.99 18.39
C ASP A 130 7.19 9.42 18.80
#